data_d6097f70097babebcf13dca370e3fb0a
#
_entry.id   d6097f70097babebcf13dca370e3fb0a
#
_cell.length_a   1.000
_cell.length_b   1.000
_cell.length_c   1.000
_cell.angle_alpha   90.00
_cell.angle_beta   90.00
_cell.angle_gamma   90.00
#
_symmetry.space_group_name_H-M   'P 1'
#
loop_
_entity.id
_entity.type
_entity.pdbx_description
1 polymer ?
#
loop_
_entity_poly.entity_id
_entity_poly.type
_entity_poly.pdbx_seq_one_letter_code
_entity_poly.pdbx_strand_id
1 'polypeptide(L)'
;MSAYSFSRVPVKVPLVKTKNRAIQTKIPAPGTEDILIKLDNYESRSMQGTVPLVWESAYGFNVFDIKGNKWIDFTSAIFLTNIGHSNPRLLKAIRATLEKKLIHHFTYPS
;
A
#
# COMPACT_ATOMS: atom_id res chain seq x y z
N MET A 1 5.45 -23.29 -5.45
CA MET A 1 6.57 -23.15 -4.50
C MET A 1 6.17 -22.07 -3.50
N SER A 2 5.93 -22.42 -2.26
CA SER A 2 5.67 -21.44 -1.20
C SER A 2 7.00 -20.80 -0.83
N ALA A 3 7.31 -19.67 -1.46
CA ALA A 3 8.32 -18.78 -0.93
C ALA A 3 7.76 -18.22 0.37
N TYR A 4 8.44 -18.17 1.44
CA TYR A 4 8.20 -17.51 2.73
C TYR A 4 6.74 -17.18 3.08
N SER A 5 6.14 -17.94 4.01
CA SER A 5 4.90 -17.52 4.65
C SER A 5 5.23 -16.75 5.93
N PHE A 6 4.79 -15.51 6.01
CA PHE A 6 4.90 -14.71 7.23
C PHE A 6 3.69 -14.96 8.13
N SER A 7 3.92 -14.97 9.47
CA SER A 7 2.83 -15.05 10.42
C SER A 7 1.89 -13.85 10.28
N ARG A 8 0.58 -14.10 10.28
CA ARG A 8 -0.46 -13.06 10.31
C ARG A 8 -0.87 -12.66 11.74
N VAL A 9 -0.34 -13.35 12.73
CA VAL A 9 -0.65 -13.10 14.15
C VAL A 9 0.16 -11.90 14.64
N PRO A 10 -0.51 -10.84 15.17
CA PRO A 10 0.19 -9.65 15.67
C PRO A 10 1.06 -9.94 16.89
N VAL A 11 2.35 -9.68 16.77
CA VAL A 11 3.33 -9.82 17.86
C VAL A 11 3.85 -8.46 18.31
N LYS A 12 4.21 -8.35 19.60
CA LYS A 12 4.82 -7.15 20.14
C LYS A 12 6.24 -7.00 19.58
N VAL A 13 6.54 -5.81 19.08
CA VAL A 13 7.86 -5.44 18.54
C VAL A 13 8.35 -4.16 19.21
N PRO A 14 9.65 -3.84 19.16
CA PRO A 14 10.16 -2.56 19.64
C PRO A 14 9.48 -1.38 18.92
N LEU A 15 9.11 -0.35 19.70
CA LEU A 15 8.60 0.89 19.13
C LEU A 15 9.71 1.61 18.37
N VAL A 16 9.35 2.20 17.24
CA VAL A 16 10.28 2.98 16.41
C VAL A 16 9.66 4.35 16.16
N LYS A 17 10.44 5.42 16.32
CA LYS A 17 10.03 6.77 15.98
C LYS A 17 11.20 7.53 15.39
N THR A 18 11.20 7.66 14.08
CA THR A 18 12.18 8.45 13.33
C THR A 18 11.46 9.38 12.35
N LYS A 19 12.21 10.26 11.67
CA LYS A 19 11.65 11.11 10.62
C LYS A 19 10.91 10.30 9.54
N ASN A 20 11.46 9.16 9.14
CA ASN A 20 11.02 8.41 7.96
C ASN A 20 10.35 7.07 8.29
N ARG A 21 10.34 6.64 9.55
CA ARG A 21 9.79 5.36 9.99
C ARG A 21 9.17 5.49 11.37
N ALA A 22 7.99 4.91 11.56
CA ALA A 22 7.36 4.83 12.88
C ALA A 22 6.63 3.49 13.03
N ILE A 23 6.92 2.77 14.11
CA ILE A 23 6.23 1.55 14.52
C ILE A 23 5.66 1.82 15.91
N GLN A 24 4.35 1.80 16.02
CA GLN A 24 3.62 2.16 17.24
C GLN A 24 2.64 1.08 17.70
N THR A 25 2.49 0.02 16.96
CA THR A 25 1.58 -1.09 17.28
C THR A 25 2.30 -2.44 17.23
N LYS A 26 1.60 -3.52 17.53
CA LYS A 26 2.03 -4.88 17.17
C LYS A 26 2.17 -5.00 15.66
N ILE A 27 2.99 -5.94 15.19
CA ILE A 27 3.18 -6.25 13.77
C ILE A 27 2.86 -7.73 13.51
N PRO A 28 2.08 -8.08 12.48
CA PRO A 28 1.28 -7.17 11.65
C PRO A 28 0.35 -6.26 12.44
N ALA A 29 -0.07 -5.14 11.85
CA ALA A 29 -0.97 -4.21 12.53
C ALA A 29 -2.30 -4.91 12.87
N PRO A 30 -2.85 -4.74 14.10
CA PRO A 30 -4.12 -5.37 14.46
C PRO A 30 -5.24 -5.05 13.46
N GLY A 31 -5.96 -6.08 13.02
CA GLY A 31 -6.99 -5.98 11.97
C GLY A 31 -6.48 -6.29 10.55
N THR A 32 -5.18 -6.44 10.34
CA THR A 32 -4.60 -6.86 9.06
C THR A 32 -5.12 -8.23 8.63
N GLU A 33 -5.22 -9.18 9.55
CA GLU A 33 -5.64 -10.56 9.25
C GLU A 33 -7.04 -10.61 8.62
N ASP A 34 -8.00 -9.85 9.16
CA ASP A 34 -9.38 -9.81 8.64
C ASP A 34 -9.44 -9.34 7.18
N ILE A 35 -8.57 -8.40 6.81
CA ILE A 35 -8.45 -7.90 5.44
C ILE A 35 -7.82 -8.97 4.55
N LEU A 36 -6.74 -9.60 5.02
CA LEU A 36 -6.05 -10.64 4.25
C LEU A 36 -6.93 -11.86 4.00
N ILE A 37 -7.77 -12.26 4.97
CA ILE A 37 -8.75 -13.35 4.77
C ILE A 37 -9.74 -12.99 3.65
N LYS A 38 -10.20 -11.74 3.60
CA LYS A 38 -11.07 -11.29 2.49
C LYS A 38 -10.35 -11.32 1.15
N LEU A 39 -9.12 -10.86 1.10
CA LEU A 39 -8.31 -10.92 -0.13
C LEU A 39 -8.06 -12.36 -0.57
N ASP A 40 -7.74 -13.27 0.35
CA ASP A 40 -7.56 -14.70 0.04
C ASP A 40 -8.80 -15.31 -0.64
N ASN A 41 -10.01 -14.82 -0.30
CA ASN A 41 -11.27 -15.32 -0.84
C ASN A 41 -11.68 -14.68 -2.17
N TYR A 42 -11.29 -13.43 -2.43
CA TYR A 42 -11.83 -12.65 -3.54
C TYR A 42 -10.78 -12.17 -4.54
N GLU A 43 -9.51 -12.10 -4.13
CA GLU A 43 -8.43 -11.66 -5.00
C GLU A 43 -7.84 -12.81 -5.81
N SER A 44 -7.39 -12.50 -7.02
CA SER A 44 -6.65 -13.47 -7.83
C SER A 44 -5.37 -13.92 -7.11
N ARG A 45 -5.08 -15.22 -7.12
CA ARG A 45 -3.85 -15.77 -6.52
C ARG A 45 -2.56 -15.12 -7.04
N SER A 46 -2.55 -14.66 -8.27
CA SER A 46 -1.41 -13.98 -8.87
C SER A 46 -1.16 -12.58 -8.27
N MET A 47 -2.16 -12.00 -7.62
CA MET A 47 -2.08 -10.68 -6.99
C MET A 47 -1.84 -10.76 -5.48
N GLN A 48 -1.99 -11.95 -4.88
CA GLN A 48 -1.83 -12.11 -3.44
C GLN A 48 -0.39 -11.82 -3.00
N GLY A 49 -0.25 -10.86 -2.10
CA GLY A 49 1.01 -10.51 -1.48
C GLY A 49 1.48 -11.54 -0.46
N THR A 50 2.78 -11.59 -0.22
CA THR A 50 3.40 -12.50 0.75
C THR A 50 3.60 -11.85 2.12
N VAL A 51 3.69 -10.53 2.18
CA VAL A 51 3.94 -9.76 3.41
C VAL A 51 2.62 -9.34 4.03
N PRO A 52 2.35 -9.62 5.32
CA PRO A 52 1.11 -9.25 5.99
C PRO A 52 1.10 -7.75 6.36
N LEU A 53 1.10 -6.91 5.37
CA LEU A 53 1.09 -5.45 5.47
C LEU A 53 0.03 -4.87 4.53
N VAL A 54 -1.04 -4.34 5.10
CA VAL A 54 -2.10 -3.67 4.35
C VAL A 54 -1.84 -2.16 4.34
N TRP A 55 -1.68 -1.60 3.14
CA TRP A 55 -1.50 -0.16 2.96
C TRP A 55 -2.83 0.56 3.03
N GLU A 56 -2.91 1.57 3.87
CA GLU A 56 -4.05 2.48 3.98
C GLU A 56 -3.82 3.76 3.18
N SER A 57 -2.59 4.27 3.22
CA SER A 57 -2.23 5.48 2.50
C SER A 57 -0.73 5.53 2.20
N ALA A 58 -0.34 6.42 1.30
CA ALA A 58 1.07 6.60 0.94
C ALA A 58 1.37 8.05 0.55
N TYR A 59 2.59 8.51 0.84
CA TYR A 59 3.10 9.84 0.45
C TYR A 59 4.62 9.83 0.30
N GLY A 60 5.14 10.39 -0.78
CA GLY A 60 6.56 10.40 -1.11
C GLY A 60 7.12 8.99 -1.23
N PHE A 61 7.99 8.58 -0.34
CA PHE A 61 8.52 7.22 -0.25
C PHE A 61 7.98 6.45 0.97
N ASN A 62 7.03 7.01 1.69
CA ASN A 62 6.42 6.36 2.84
C ASN A 62 5.04 5.77 2.50
N VAL A 63 4.78 4.62 3.09
CA VAL A 63 3.46 4.01 3.15
C VAL A 63 3.02 3.87 4.60
N PHE A 64 1.73 3.92 4.82
CA PHE A 64 1.12 3.83 6.14
C PHE A 64 0.15 2.67 6.16
N ASP A 65 0.22 1.86 7.21
CA ASP A 65 -0.74 0.78 7.40
C ASP A 65 -2.02 1.25 8.11
N ILE A 66 -2.99 0.36 8.23
CA ILE A 66 -4.32 0.61 8.80
C ILE A 66 -4.31 1.11 10.27
N LYS A 67 -3.16 1.11 10.94
CA LYS A 67 -2.99 1.64 12.31
C LYS A 67 -2.01 2.81 12.35
N GLY A 68 -1.61 3.33 11.17
CA GLY A 68 -0.75 4.49 11.05
C GLY A 68 0.74 4.20 11.34
N ASN A 69 1.17 2.94 11.40
CA ASN A 69 2.60 2.68 11.35
C ASN A 69 3.14 3.17 10.01
N LYS A 70 4.28 3.85 10.05
CA LYS A 70 4.93 4.43 8.88
C LYS A 70 6.09 3.57 8.45
N TRP A 71 6.08 3.18 7.20
CA TRP A 71 7.07 2.32 6.55
C TRP A 71 7.81 3.06 5.44
N ILE A 72 9.00 2.59 5.10
CA ILE A 72 9.71 3.06 3.91
C ILE A 72 9.44 2.06 2.80
N ASP A 73 8.90 2.53 1.68
CA ASP A 73 8.70 1.72 0.49
C ASP A 73 9.97 1.70 -0.35
N PHE A 74 10.72 0.59 -0.27
CA PHE A 74 11.89 0.33 -1.12
C PHE A 74 11.54 -0.35 -2.44
N THR A 75 10.27 -0.71 -2.64
CA THR A 75 9.82 -1.41 -3.85
C THR A 75 9.29 -0.48 -4.92
N SER A 76 9.02 0.78 -4.57
CA SER A 76 8.35 1.75 -5.43
C SER A 76 7.05 1.20 -6.03
N ALA A 77 6.27 0.44 -5.24
CA ALA A 77 5.09 -0.30 -5.69
C ALA A 77 5.39 -1.11 -6.97
N ILE A 78 6.53 -1.82 -6.98
CA ILE A 78 7.06 -2.58 -8.12
C ILE A 78 7.25 -1.66 -9.34
N PHE A 79 8.13 -0.66 -9.19
CA PHE A 79 8.56 0.28 -10.23
C PHE A 79 7.50 1.28 -10.73
N LEU A 80 6.39 1.47 -10.00
CA LEU A 80 5.31 2.37 -10.43
C LEU A 80 5.45 3.80 -9.89
N THR A 81 6.09 4.00 -8.73
CA THR A 81 6.10 5.29 -8.03
C THR A 81 7.37 6.11 -8.27
N ASN A 82 7.82 6.22 -9.53
CA ASN A 82 9.06 6.91 -9.89
C ASN A 82 9.12 8.39 -9.46
N ILE A 83 7.98 9.04 -9.30
CA ILE A 83 7.87 10.43 -8.85
C ILE A 83 7.39 10.54 -7.38
N GLY A 84 7.40 9.42 -6.66
CA GLY A 84 6.87 9.29 -5.31
C GLY A 84 5.36 9.06 -5.25
N HIS A 85 4.94 8.43 -4.15
CA HIS A 85 3.51 8.24 -3.85
C HIS A 85 2.80 9.59 -3.71
N SER A 86 1.56 9.65 -4.20
CA SER A 86 0.66 10.80 -4.02
C SER A 86 1.28 12.13 -4.45
N ASN A 87 2.06 12.13 -5.54
CA ASN A 87 2.66 13.36 -6.06
C ASN A 87 1.57 14.41 -6.36
N PRO A 88 1.64 15.62 -5.79
CA PRO A 88 0.57 16.61 -5.91
C PRO A 88 0.26 17.02 -7.36
N ARG A 89 1.28 17.08 -8.22
CA ARG A 89 1.09 17.41 -9.64
C ARG A 89 0.33 16.31 -10.38
N LEU A 90 0.67 15.04 -10.10
CA LEU A 90 -0.03 13.89 -10.66
C LEU A 90 -1.47 13.83 -10.17
N LEU A 91 -1.70 13.97 -8.86
CA LEU A 91 -3.05 13.99 -8.29
C LEU A 91 -3.92 15.09 -8.91
N LYS A 92 -3.35 16.28 -9.12
CA LYS A 92 -4.07 17.39 -9.79
C LYS A 92 -4.48 17.00 -11.22
N ALA A 93 -3.57 16.42 -11.99
CA ALA A 93 -3.85 16.00 -13.37
C ALA A 93 -4.94 14.91 -13.42
N ILE A 94 -4.84 13.90 -12.55
CA ILE A 94 -5.84 12.82 -12.46
C ILE A 94 -7.22 13.39 -12.11
N ARG A 95 -7.32 14.27 -11.10
CA ARG A 95 -8.59 14.90 -10.73
C ARG A 95 -9.20 15.68 -11.89
N ALA A 96 -8.40 16.48 -12.59
CA ALA A 96 -8.87 17.24 -13.76
C ALA A 96 -9.38 16.31 -14.88
N THR A 97 -8.77 15.14 -15.08
CA THR A 97 -9.24 14.15 -16.05
C THR A 97 -10.55 13.50 -15.61
N LEU A 98 -10.70 13.17 -14.33
CA LEU A 98 -11.94 12.63 -13.78
C LEU A 98 -13.11 13.61 -13.90
N GLU A 99 -12.87 14.91 -13.69
CA GLU A 99 -13.89 15.96 -13.88
C GLU A 99 -14.40 16.02 -15.32
N LYS A 100 -13.56 15.69 -16.32
CA LYS A 100 -13.97 15.55 -17.72
C LYS A 100 -14.77 14.28 -18.00
N LYS A 101 -14.91 13.37 -17.03
CA LYS A 101 -15.57 12.06 -17.17
C LYS A 101 -14.92 11.14 -18.21
N LEU A 102 -13.65 11.37 -18.54
CA LEU A 102 -12.87 10.59 -19.51
C LEU A 102 -12.07 9.49 -18.78
N ILE A 103 -12.78 8.48 -18.26
CA ILE A 103 -12.17 7.40 -17.49
C ILE A 103 -11.79 6.21 -18.38
N HIS A 104 -12.59 6.00 -19.43
CA HIS A 104 -12.43 4.87 -20.33
C HIS A 104 -12.28 5.39 -21.77
N HIS A 105 -11.06 5.59 -22.19
CA HIS A 105 -10.74 5.88 -23.58
C HIS A 105 -9.52 5.08 -24.02
N PHE A 106 -9.52 4.65 -25.23
CA PHE A 106 -8.43 3.94 -25.87
C PHE A 106 -8.39 4.29 -27.35
N THR A 107 -7.17 4.56 -27.86
CA THR A 107 -6.92 4.90 -29.27
C THR A 107 -7.36 6.30 -29.73
N TYR A 108 -8.13 7.05 -28.96
CA TYR A 108 -8.56 8.39 -29.31
C TYR A 108 -7.77 9.46 -28.55
N PRO A 109 -7.37 10.56 -29.18
CA PRO A 109 -6.77 11.70 -28.50
C PRO A 109 -7.73 12.31 -27.47
N SER A 110 -7.19 12.73 -26.31
CA SER A 110 -7.97 13.35 -25.25
C SER A 110 -7.21 14.47 -24.54
#